data_8ef400888460b4709640bf188f0e33b3
#
_entry.id   8ef400888460b4709640bf188f0e33b3
#
_cell.length_a   1.000
_cell.length_b   1.000
_cell.length_c   1.000
_cell.angle_alpha   90.00
_cell.angle_beta   90.00
_cell.angle_gamma   90.00
#
_symmetry.space_group_name_H-M   'P 1'
#
loop_
_entity.id
_entity.type
_entity.pdbx_description
1 polymer ?
#
loop_
_entity_poly.entity_id
_entity_poly.type
_entity_poly.pdbx_seq_one_letter_code
_entity_poly.pdbx_strand_id
1 'polypeptide(L)'
;FRAVAATAATARVLNTGDLVINGVSIRASKAADDTFSDTTANSSNKAASAIAIAAAINESAGQTGVTARANALTIDATTTTVIGTTTTTNLYINGVAIEVTLLSTDSAQQTRENVASAINNFAGMTGVTAADNGRGGLSLTAADGRNVSVWFDSDDASAANFGLAGATVNGTTTAYTALGVTDPTDISAANVQTAYATVTLESA
;
A
#
# COMPACT_ATOMS: atom_id res chain seq x y z
N PHE A 1 20.64 -4.17 -6.35
CA PHE A 1 19.54 -3.98 -7.31
C PHE A 1 18.27 -3.60 -6.54
N ARG A 2 17.67 -2.49 -6.87
CA ARG A 2 16.41 -2.03 -6.29
C ARG A 2 15.30 -2.20 -7.34
N ALA A 3 14.34 -3.05 -7.08
CA ALA A 3 13.14 -3.12 -7.90
C ALA A 3 12.29 -1.85 -7.69
N VAL A 4 11.65 -1.37 -8.73
CA VAL A 4 10.72 -0.23 -8.65
C VAL A 4 9.41 -0.73 -8.02
N ALA A 5 8.83 0.07 -7.11
CA ALA A 5 7.50 -0.22 -6.57
C ALA A 5 6.48 -0.32 -7.72
N ALA A 6 5.60 -1.29 -7.62
CA ALA A 6 4.59 -1.55 -8.63
C ALA A 6 3.19 -1.18 -8.10
N THR A 7 2.30 -0.81 -9.00
CA THR A 7 0.85 -0.81 -8.78
C THR A 7 0.26 -2.14 -9.22
N ALA A 8 -1.00 -2.42 -8.89
CA ALA A 8 -1.66 -3.68 -9.27
C ALA A 8 -1.53 -4.02 -10.77
N ALA A 9 -1.54 -3.02 -11.64
CA ALA A 9 -1.41 -3.22 -13.09
C ALA A 9 -0.01 -3.68 -13.53
N THR A 10 1.02 -3.47 -12.72
CA THR A 10 2.42 -3.78 -13.04
C THR A 10 3.03 -4.83 -12.10
N ALA A 11 2.38 -5.14 -10.98
CA ALA A 11 2.83 -6.18 -10.07
C ALA A 11 2.74 -7.56 -10.74
N ARG A 12 3.84 -8.29 -10.74
CA ARG A 12 3.93 -9.62 -11.34
C ARG A 12 4.43 -10.63 -10.34
N VAL A 13 3.81 -11.80 -10.38
CA VAL A 13 4.31 -12.98 -9.69
C VAL A 13 5.66 -13.37 -10.29
N LEU A 14 6.61 -13.72 -9.47
CA LEU A 14 7.87 -14.32 -9.92
C LEU A 14 7.57 -15.78 -10.31
N ASN A 15 7.82 -16.15 -11.56
CA ASN A 15 7.73 -17.55 -11.99
C ASN A 15 9.11 -18.22 -11.86
N THR A 16 9.11 -19.56 -11.84
CA THR A 16 10.37 -20.30 -11.77
C THR A 16 11.23 -20.01 -13.00
N GLY A 17 12.44 -19.50 -12.76
CA GLY A 17 13.39 -19.17 -13.81
C GLY A 17 13.31 -17.74 -14.33
N ASP A 18 12.32 -16.94 -13.92
CA ASP A 18 12.27 -15.51 -14.25
C ASP A 18 13.47 -14.75 -13.67
N LEU A 19 14.00 -15.24 -12.56
CA LEU A 19 15.16 -14.71 -11.87
C LEU A 19 16.22 -15.79 -11.70
N VAL A 20 17.44 -15.49 -12.15
CA VAL A 20 18.62 -16.34 -11.94
C VAL A 20 19.66 -15.52 -11.18
N ILE A 21 20.15 -16.00 -10.06
CA ILE A 21 21.16 -15.35 -9.22
C ILE A 21 22.36 -16.27 -9.13
N ASN A 22 23.53 -15.81 -9.56
CA ASN A 22 24.79 -16.56 -9.56
C ASN A 22 24.66 -17.98 -10.20
N GLY A 23 23.87 -18.08 -11.27
CA GLY A 23 23.64 -19.32 -12.00
C GLY A 23 22.54 -20.22 -11.39
N VAL A 24 21.96 -19.84 -10.25
CA VAL A 24 20.87 -20.57 -9.59
C VAL A 24 19.53 -19.99 -10.00
N SER A 25 18.66 -20.83 -10.55
CA SER A 25 17.27 -20.46 -10.88
C SER A 25 16.43 -20.35 -9.61
N ILE A 26 15.79 -19.21 -9.42
CA ILE A 26 14.91 -18.95 -8.27
C ILE A 26 13.53 -19.53 -8.57
N ARG A 27 12.91 -20.14 -7.56
CA ARG A 27 11.55 -20.68 -7.66
C ARG A 27 10.50 -19.57 -7.82
N ALA A 28 9.31 -19.96 -8.24
CA ALA A 28 8.15 -19.08 -8.23
C ALA A 28 7.83 -18.58 -6.82
N SER A 29 7.43 -17.31 -6.69
CA SER A 29 6.83 -16.78 -5.47
C SER A 29 5.41 -17.34 -5.29
N LYS A 30 5.00 -17.59 -4.05
CA LYS A 30 3.71 -18.21 -3.72
C LYS A 30 2.92 -17.35 -2.75
N ALA A 31 1.60 -17.36 -2.86
CA ALA A 31 0.73 -16.65 -1.92
C ALA A 31 0.91 -17.10 -0.46
N ALA A 32 1.27 -18.37 -0.24
CA ALA A 32 1.53 -18.91 1.09
C ALA A 32 2.80 -18.34 1.76
N ASP A 33 3.70 -17.75 0.98
CA ASP A 33 4.92 -17.11 1.49
C ASP A 33 4.62 -15.73 2.15
N ASP A 34 3.44 -15.16 1.90
CA ASP A 34 3.00 -13.88 2.49
C ASP A 34 1.78 -14.09 3.38
N THR A 35 1.99 -14.00 4.68
CA THR A 35 0.95 -14.13 5.70
C THR A 35 0.39 -12.77 6.17
N PHE A 36 0.94 -11.66 5.68
CA PHE A 36 0.63 -10.31 6.16
C PHE A 36 -0.28 -9.51 5.24
N SER A 37 -0.11 -9.63 3.91
CA SER A 37 -0.94 -8.87 2.96
C SER A 37 -2.39 -9.33 3.01
N ASP A 38 -3.30 -8.38 2.94
CA ASP A 38 -4.74 -8.62 2.76
C ASP A 38 -5.07 -8.84 1.29
N THR A 39 -6.14 -9.59 1.01
CA THR A 39 -6.62 -9.90 -0.35
C THR A 39 -8.10 -9.52 -0.56
N THR A 40 -8.68 -8.73 0.34
CA THR A 40 -10.05 -8.24 0.18
C THR A 40 -10.18 -7.45 -1.13
N ALA A 41 -9.23 -6.55 -1.42
CA ALA A 41 -9.16 -5.91 -2.73
C ALA A 41 -8.67 -6.91 -3.79
N ASN A 42 -9.44 -7.08 -4.88
CA ASN A 42 -9.09 -7.98 -5.99
C ASN A 42 -7.76 -7.61 -6.68
N SER A 43 -7.30 -6.37 -6.51
CA SER A 43 -5.99 -5.89 -7.01
C SER A 43 -4.82 -6.35 -6.15
N SER A 44 -5.05 -6.89 -4.94
CA SER A 44 -4.00 -7.36 -4.04
C SER A 44 -3.70 -8.84 -4.30
N ASN A 45 -2.45 -9.13 -4.69
CA ASN A 45 -1.97 -10.48 -4.95
C ASN A 45 -0.77 -10.80 -4.05
N LYS A 46 -0.97 -11.70 -3.09
CA LYS A 46 0.08 -12.14 -2.16
C LYS A 46 1.30 -12.73 -2.88
N ALA A 47 1.11 -13.49 -3.96
CA ALA A 47 2.22 -14.09 -4.69
C ALA A 47 3.10 -13.04 -5.41
N ALA A 48 2.56 -11.84 -5.68
CA ALA A 48 3.30 -10.72 -6.26
C ALA A 48 3.88 -9.77 -5.20
N SER A 49 3.67 -10.02 -3.91
CA SER A 49 4.17 -9.17 -2.84
C SER A 49 5.70 -9.25 -2.71
N ALA A 50 6.30 -8.18 -2.18
CA ALA A 50 7.73 -8.16 -1.87
C ALA A 50 8.10 -9.23 -0.84
N ILE A 51 7.20 -9.55 0.09
CA ILE A 51 7.38 -10.60 1.10
C ILE A 51 7.51 -11.97 0.42
N ALA A 52 6.58 -12.32 -0.49
CA ALA A 52 6.61 -13.60 -1.19
C ALA A 52 7.82 -13.74 -2.12
N ILE A 53 8.18 -12.64 -2.81
CA ILE A 53 9.36 -12.63 -3.70
C ILE A 53 10.65 -12.76 -2.87
N ALA A 54 10.77 -12.04 -1.75
CA ALA A 54 11.93 -12.17 -0.87
C ALA A 54 12.06 -13.57 -0.28
N ALA A 55 10.95 -14.20 0.12
CA ALA A 55 10.94 -15.59 0.60
C ALA A 55 11.41 -16.57 -0.47
N ALA A 56 10.97 -16.42 -1.73
CA ALA A 56 11.41 -17.26 -2.84
C ALA A 56 12.92 -17.16 -3.09
N ILE A 57 13.50 -15.97 -2.99
CA ILE A 57 14.95 -15.73 -3.14
C ILE A 57 15.71 -16.34 -1.97
N ASN A 58 15.23 -16.11 -0.74
CA ASN A 58 15.91 -16.57 0.49
C ASN A 58 15.98 -18.09 0.62
N GLU A 59 15.04 -18.82 0.01
CA GLU A 59 15.09 -20.29 -0.02
C GLU A 59 16.36 -20.80 -0.73
N SER A 60 16.88 -20.03 -1.68
CA SER A 60 18.12 -20.36 -2.42
C SER A 60 19.36 -19.62 -1.89
N ALA A 61 19.26 -18.88 -0.77
CA ALA A 61 20.35 -18.02 -0.28
C ALA A 61 21.66 -18.79 -0.03
N GLY A 62 21.58 -20.03 0.49
CA GLY A 62 22.75 -20.89 0.72
C GLY A 62 23.50 -21.28 -0.57
N GLN A 63 22.84 -21.25 -1.73
CA GLN A 63 23.43 -21.58 -3.02
C GLN A 63 23.86 -20.33 -3.78
N THR A 64 23.10 -19.26 -3.65
CA THR A 64 23.33 -18.00 -4.36
C THR A 64 24.31 -17.07 -3.64
N GLY A 65 24.47 -17.20 -2.32
CA GLY A 65 25.17 -16.21 -1.49
C GLY A 65 24.44 -14.86 -1.41
N VAL A 66 23.16 -14.83 -1.77
CA VAL A 66 22.35 -13.59 -1.79
C VAL A 66 21.10 -13.79 -0.95
N THR A 67 20.82 -12.83 -0.09
CA THR A 67 19.57 -12.72 0.66
C THR A 67 18.70 -11.59 0.13
N ALA A 68 17.41 -11.66 0.40
CA ALA A 68 16.44 -10.67 -0.01
C ALA A 68 15.62 -10.19 1.19
N ARG A 69 15.27 -8.92 1.20
CA ARG A 69 14.42 -8.30 2.21
C ARG A 69 13.33 -7.47 1.55
N ALA A 70 12.08 -7.64 1.98
CA ALA A 70 11.01 -6.73 1.64
C ALA A 70 11.29 -5.35 2.28
N ASN A 71 11.18 -4.29 1.50
CA ASN A 71 11.33 -2.93 2.01
C ASN A 71 10.00 -2.44 2.58
N ALA A 72 10.05 -1.48 3.49
CA ALA A 72 8.86 -0.76 3.88
C ALA A 72 8.17 -0.14 2.65
N LEU A 73 6.86 -0.24 2.60
CA LEU A 73 6.05 0.44 1.61
C LEU A 73 5.61 1.79 2.17
N THR A 74 5.89 2.86 1.43
CA THR A 74 5.43 4.21 1.76
C THR A 74 4.62 4.77 0.60
N ILE A 75 3.45 5.31 0.91
CA ILE A 75 2.56 6.01 -0.02
C ILE A 75 2.46 7.45 0.48
N ASP A 76 2.99 8.38 -0.30
CA ASP A 76 3.05 9.81 0.04
C ASP A 76 2.02 10.60 -0.76
N ALA A 77 1.06 11.21 -0.08
CA ALA A 77 0.11 12.15 -0.67
C ALA A 77 0.63 13.59 -0.62
N THR A 78 0.04 14.47 -1.42
CA THR A 78 0.50 15.87 -1.55
C THR A 78 -0.59 16.91 -1.31
N THR A 79 -1.86 16.49 -1.20
CA THR A 79 -2.99 17.43 -1.15
C THR A 79 -4.02 17.02 -0.13
N THR A 80 -4.43 17.98 0.67
CA THR A 80 -5.58 17.93 1.58
C THR A 80 -6.52 19.07 1.29
N THR A 81 -7.81 18.77 1.15
CA THR A 81 -8.88 19.75 1.01
C THR A 81 -9.91 19.53 2.12
N VAL A 82 -10.25 20.57 2.85
CA VAL A 82 -11.28 20.51 3.88
C VAL A 82 -12.63 20.22 3.21
N ILE A 83 -13.41 19.32 3.82
CA ILE A 83 -14.74 18.98 3.30
C ILE A 83 -15.70 20.18 3.45
N GLY A 84 -16.60 20.37 2.48
CA GLY A 84 -17.54 21.49 2.50
C GLY A 84 -18.67 21.33 3.52
N THR A 85 -19.06 20.10 3.82
CA THR A 85 -20.08 19.74 4.82
C THR A 85 -19.53 18.65 5.70
N THR A 86 -19.69 18.78 7.01
CA THR A 86 -19.26 17.75 7.98
C THR A 86 -19.92 16.42 7.65
N THR A 87 -19.11 15.39 7.46
CA THR A 87 -19.53 14.05 7.03
C THR A 87 -18.80 12.99 7.85
N THR A 88 -19.51 11.95 8.26
CA THR A 88 -18.91 10.73 8.82
C THR A 88 -19.00 9.64 7.78
N THR A 89 -17.87 9.06 7.41
CA THR A 89 -17.75 8.05 6.36
C THR A 89 -16.65 7.06 6.68
N ASN A 90 -16.54 5.99 5.91
CA ASN A 90 -15.51 4.97 6.10
C ASN A 90 -14.37 5.12 5.11
N LEU A 91 -13.15 5.08 5.64
CA LEU A 91 -11.93 4.82 4.90
C LEU A 91 -11.55 3.34 5.10
N TYR A 92 -11.33 2.62 4.03
CA TYR A 92 -10.92 1.21 4.08
C TYR A 92 -9.44 1.08 3.80
N ILE A 93 -8.71 0.39 4.67
CA ILE A 93 -7.30 0.04 4.47
C ILE A 93 -7.14 -1.45 4.70
N ASN A 94 -6.67 -2.18 3.70
CA ASN A 94 -6.44 -3.63 3.76
C ASN A 94 -7.68 -4.39 4.28
N GLY A 95 -8.87 -4.05 3.79
CA GLY A 95 -10.12 -4.71 4.18
C GLY A 95 -10.73 -4.23 5.51
N VAL A 96 -10.05 -3.38 6.26
CA VAL A 96 -10.53 -2.87 7.56
C VAL A 96 -11.25 -1.54 7.34
N ALA A 97 -12.51 -1.46 7.76
CA ALA A 97 -13.29 -0.22 7.77
C ALA A 97 -12.86 0.67 8.94
N ILE A 98 -12.49 1.90 8.65
CA ILE A 98 -12.08 2.92 9.61
C ILE A 98 -13.06 4.07 9.51
N GLU A 99 -13.92 4.22 10.49
CA GLU A 99 -14.84 5.36 10.53
C GLU A 99 -14.08 6.66 10.78
N VAL A 100 -14.32 7.66 9.94
CA VAL A 100 -13.69 8.97 10.00
C VAL A 100 -14.77 10.05 9.94
N THR A 101 -14.77 10.95 10.90
CA THR A 101 -15.58 12.18 10.85
C THR A 101 -14.72 13.32 10.30
N LEU A 102 -15.08 13.78 9.11
CA LEU A 102 -14.45 14.91 8.42
C LEU A 102 -15.25 16.17 8.78
N LEU A 103 -14.61 17.13 9.45
CA LEU A 103 -15.25 18.36 9.90
C LEU A 103 -15.04 19.50 8.90
N SER A 104 -16.10 20.16 8.50
CA SER A 104 -16.02 21.34 7.61
C SER A 104 -15.42 22.58 8.29
N THR A 105 -15.25 22.54 9.62
CA THR A 105 -14.66 23.61 10.41
C THR A 105 -13.16 23.44 10.66
N ASP A 106 -12.60 22.27 10.31
CA ASP A 106 -11.18 21.99 10.49
C ASP A 106 -10.32 22.80 9.51
N SER A 107 -9.08 23.04 9.88
CA SER A 107 -8.05 23.37 8.91
C SER A 107 -7.56 22.11 8.17
N ALA A 108 -6.92 22.27 7.02
CA ALA A 108 -6.34 21.13 6.30
C ALA A 108 -5.32 20.33 7.16
N GLN A 109 -4.61 20.98 8.08
CA GLN A 109 -3.72 20.31 9.02
C GLN A 109 -4.51 19.48 10.04
N GLN A 110 -5.55 20.07 10.66
CA GLN A 110 -6.41 19.35 11.61
C GLN A 110 -7.07 18.14 10.95
N THR A 111 -7.54 18.30 9.71
CA THR A 111 -8.07 17.16 8.92
C THR A 111 -7.04 16.03 8.82
N ARG A 112 -5.77 16.33 8.47
CA ARG A 112 -4.72 15.31 8.39
C ARG A 112 -4.43 14.67 9.75
N GLU A 113 -4.36 15.46 10.81
CA GLU A 113 -4.13 14.95 12.17
C GLU A 113 -5.26 13.99 12.61
N ASN A 114 -6.51 14.36 12.35
CA ASN A 114 -7.69 13.57 12.67
C ASN A 114 -7.72 12.25 11.88
N VAL A 115 -7.49 12.32 10.56
CA VAL A 115 -7.46 11.13 9.69
C VAL A 115 -6.29 10.22 10.07
N ALA A 116 -5.09 10.77 10.31
CA ALA A 116 -3.93 9.98 10.74
C ALA A 116 -4.19 9.28 12.08
N SER A 117 -4.80 9.98 13.03
CA SER A 117 -5.17 9.39 14.33
C SER A 117 -6.16 8.24 14.15
N ALA A 118 -7.19 8.41 13.32
CA ALA A 118 -8.15 7.35 13.03
C ALA A 118 -7.47 6.11 12.44
N ILE A 119 -6.60 6.29 11.43
CA ILE A 119 -5.84 5.19 10.81
C ILE A 119 -4.95 4.49 11.85
N ASN A 120 -4.23 5.24 12.66
CA ASN A 120 -3.28 4.68 13.63
C ASN A 120 -3.96 3.87 14.74
N ASN A 121 -5.22 4.18 15.10
CA ASN A 121 -6.00 3.37 16.02
C ASN A 121 -6.24 1.94 15.50
N PHE A 122 -6.19 1.74 14.17
CA PHE A 122 -6.36 0.45 13.53
C PHE A 122 -5.05 -0.13 12.95
N ALA A 123 -3.89 0.47 13.26
CA ALA A 123 -2.60 0.04 12.71
C ALA A 123 -2.28 -1.43 13.01
N GLY A 124 -2.67 -1.94 14.17
CA GLY A 124 -2.51 -3.37 14.52
C GLY A 124 -3.30 -4.33 13.62
N MET A 125 -4.43 -3.88 13.06
CA MET A 125 -5.28 -4.69 12.16
C MET A 125 -4.87 -4.51 10.70
N THR A 126 -4.63 -3.27 10.29
CA THR A 126 -4.30 -2.92 8.90
C THR A 126 -2.83 -3.20 8.54
N GLY A 127 -1.93 -3.13 9.53
CA GLY A 127 -0.49 -3.12 9.35
C GLY A 127 0.05 -1.83 8.74
N VAL A 128 -0.77 -0.77 8.74
CA VAL A 128 -0.45 0.53 8.13
C VAL A 128 -0.53 1.62 9.19
N THR A 129 0.47 2.49 9.23
CA THR A 129 0.49 3.72 10.02
C THR A 129 0.38 4.94 9.11
N ALA A 130 -0.14 6.05 9.65
CA ALA A 130 -0.28 7.32 8.95
C ALA A 130 0.40 8.45 9.72
N ALA A 131 0.99 9.39 8.99
CA ALA A 131 1.56 10.62 9.54
C ALA A 131 1.38 11.78 8.56
N ASP A 132 1.26 13.00 9.07
CA ASP A 132 1.39 14.20 8.24
C ASP A 132 2.81 14.26 7.67
N ASN A 133 2.93 14.37 6.36
CA ASN A 133 4.23 14.38 5.69
C ASN A 133 4.85 15.78 5.53
N GLY A 134 4.19 16.82 6.03
CA GLY A 134 4.65 18.21 5.93
C GLY A 134 4.61 18.80 4.52
N ARG A 135 4.03 18.07 3.54
CA ARG A 135 3.91 18.50 2.13
C ARG A 135 2.46 18.72 1.70
N GLY A 136 1.55 18.76 2.67
CA GLY A 136 0.13 18.98 2.44
C GLY A 136 -0.71 17.71 2.32
N GLY A 137 -0.14 16.53 2.54
CA GLY A 137 -0.82 15.25 2.54
C GLY A 137 -0.38 14.34 3.69
N LEU A 138 -0.88 13.11 3.70
CA LEU A 138 -0.47 12.03 4.60
C LEU A 138 0.56 11.12 3.94
N SER A 139 1.44 10.54 4.73
CA SER A 139 2.20 9.34 4.39
C SER A 139 1.56 8.14 5.06
N LEU A 140 1.24 7.10 4.26
CA LEU A 140 0.86 5.78 4.76
C LEU A 140 2.08 4.85 4.67
N THR A 141 2.38 4.15 5.77
CA THR A 141 3.56 3.27 5.83
C THR A 141 3.19 1.87 6.32
N ALA A 142 3.53 0.86 5.51
CA ALA A 142 3.56 -0.54 5.91
C ALA A 142 5.02 -0.97 6.12
N ALA A 143 5.45 -1.04 7.37
CA ALA A 143 6.86 -1.25 7.73
C ALA A 143 7.39 -2.63 7.36
N ASP A 144 6.52 -3.63 7.27
CA ASP A 144 6.85 -5.01 6.93
C ASP A 144 6.88 -5.28 5.40
N GLY A 145 6.50 -4.29 4.59
CA GLY A 145 6.48 -4.42 3.13
C GLY A 145 5.29 -5.20 2.58
N ARG A 146 4.21 -5.35 3.37
CA ARG A 146 2.94 -5.90 2.86
C ARG A 146 2.34 -5.04 1.77
N ASN A 147 1.46 -5.61 0.98
CA ASN A 147 0.62 -4.86 0.04
C ASN A 147 -0.31 -3.91 0.80
N VAL A 148 -0.57 -2.74 0.23
CA VAL A 148 -1.50 -1.76 0.80
C VAL A 148 -2.56 -1.41 -0.23
N SER A 149 -3.81 -1.69 0.12
CA SER A 149 -5.00 -1.32 -0.64
C SER A 149 -5.79 -0.28 0.15
N VAL A 150 -6.21 0.79 -0.52
CA VAL A 150 -6.98 1.88 0.11
C VAL A 150 -8.18 2.20 -0.77
N TRP A 151 -9.36 2.33 -0.15
CA TRP A 151 -10.58 2.80 -0.82
C TRP A 151 -11.55 3.47 0.16
N PHE A 152 -12.53 4.14 -0.36
CA PHE A 152 -13.55 4.86 0.38
C PHE A 152 -14.76 5.08 -0.55
N ASP A 153 -15.90 5.47 0.01
CA ASP A 153 -17.06 5.88 -0.78
C ASP A 153 -16.81 7.27 -1.40
N SER A 154 -16.71 7.32 -2.72
CA SER A 154 -16.45 8.57 -3.46
C SER A 154 -17.65 9.49 -3.55
N ASP A 155 -18.85 9.02 -3.21
CA ASP A 155 -20.05 9.86 -3.13
C ASP A 155 -20.03 10.69 -1.82
N ASP A 156 -19.39 10.18 -0.76
CA ASP A 156 -19.29 10.85 0.54
C ASP A 156 -18.12 11.84 0.61
N ALA A 157 -16.95 11.44 0.09
CA ALA A 157 -15.73 12.20 0.20
C ALA A 157 -14.75 11.91 -0.95
N SER A 158 -13.81 12.81 -1.19
CA SER A 158 -12.71 12.63 -2.14
C SER A 158 -11.43 12.21 -1.43
N ALA A 159 -10.44 11.69 -2.18
CA ALA A 159 -9.12 11.41 -1.66
C ALA A 159 -8.48 12.63 -0.96
N ALA A 160 -8.72 13.83 -1.46
CA ALA A 160 -8.22 15.06 -0.87
C ALA A 160 -8.83 15.35 0.51
N ASN A 161 -10.06 14.95 0.78
CA ASN A 161 -10.70 15.15 2.07
C ASN A 161 -10.11 14.24 3.15
N PHE A 162 -9.48 13.13 2.76
CA PHE A 162 -8.70 12.27 3.66
C PHE A 162 -7.21 12.64 3.70
N GLY A 163 -6.76 13.67 2.95
CA GLY A 163 -5.34 13.99 2.83
C GLY A 163 -4.54 12.98 2.02
N LEU A 164 -5.19 12.24 1.12
CA LEU A 164 -4.60 11.14 0.34
C LEU A 164 -4.51 11.44 -1.17
N ALA A 165 -4.89 12.64 -1.63
CA ALA A 165 -4.80 12.99 -3.04
C ALA A 165 -3.37 13.21 -3.51
N GLY A 166 -3.12 12.90 -4.79
CA GLY A 166 -1.79 12.98 -5.40
C GLY A 166 -0.79 11.98 -4.80
N ALA A 167 -1.29 10.87 -4.25
CA ALA A 167 -0.45 9.88 -3.61
C ALA A 167 0.54 9.23 -4.59
N THR A 168 1.79 9.10 -4.16
CA THR A 168 2.87 8.42 -4.88
C THR A 168 3.42 7.28 -4.05
N VAL A 169 3.92 6.24 -4.71
CA VAL A 169 4.42 5.05 -4.03
C VAL A 169 5.95 5.05 -4.05
N ASN A 170 6.58 4.99 -2.87
CA ASN A 170 8.03 4.86 -2.68
C ASN A 170 8.85 5.91 -3.46
N GLY A 171 8.33 7.15 -3.58
CA GLY A 171 9.01 8.25 -4.24
C GLY A 171 9.10 8.14 -5.76
N THR A 172 8.33 7.25 -6.39
CA THR A 172 8.15 7.22 -7.84
C THR A 172 7.15 8.30 -8.25
N THR A 173 7.27 8.82 -9.47
CA THR A 173 6.34 9.84 -10.01
C THR A 173 5.01 9.24 -10.48
N THR A 174 4.83 7.94 -10.37
CA THR A 174 3.58 7.28 -10.75
C THR A 174 2.54 7.58 -9.69
N ALA A 175 1.58 8.43 -10.02
CA ALA A 175 0.49 8.79 -9.12
C ALA A 175 -0.39 7.57 -8.80
N TYR A 176 -0.61 7.35 -7.52
CA TYR A 176 -1.62 6.42 -7.02
C TYR A 176 -2.94 7.20 -6.95
N THR A 177 -3.73 7.17 -8.03
CA THR A 177 -4.83 8.12 -8.23
C THR A 177 -6.20 7.57 -7.92
N ALA A 178 -6.41 6.27 -7.95
CA ALA A 178 -7.74 5.68 -7.78
C ALA A 178 -7.88 5.11 -6.36
N LEU A 179 -8.27 5.97 -5.43
CA LEU A 179 -8.49 5.58 -4.03
C LEU A 179 -9.96 5.49 -3.66
N GLY A 180 -10.87 6.03 -4.51
CA GLY A 180 -12.30 6.06 -4.25
C GLY A 180 -13.09 5.12 -5.14
N VAL A 181 -14.22 4.66 -4.64
CA VAL A 181 -15.24 3.87 -5.34
C VAL A 181 -16.62 4.48 -5.06
N THR A 182 -17.57 4.35 -5.97
CA THR A 182 -18.95 4.81 -5.74
C THR A 182 -19.74 3.88 -4.83
N ASP A 183 -19.37 2.61 -4.81
CA ASP A 183 -19.89 1.61 -3.88
C ASP A 183 -18.69 1.04 -3.09
N PRO A 184 -18.62 1.23 -1.77
CA PRO A 184 -17.50 0.77 -0.96
C PRO A 184 -17.33 -0.76 -0.94
N THR A 185 -18.33 -1.50 -1.42
CA THR A 185 -18.26 -2.95 -1.61
C THR A 185 -17.71 -3.36 -2.98
N ASP A 186 -17.57 -2.43 -3.93
CA ASP A 186 -16.94 -2.68 -5.23
C ASP A 186 -15.41 -2.64 -5.12
N ILE A 187 -14.86 -3.75 -4.70
CA ILE A 187 -13.42 -3.98 -4.48
C ILE A 187 -12.70 -4.55 -5.70
N SER A 188 -13.28 -4.39 -6.90
CA SER A 188 -12.70 -4.87 -8.16
C SER A 188 -11.32 -4.24 -8.43
N ALA A 189 -10.48 -4.93 -9.20
CA ALA A 189 -9.15 -4.44 -9.58
C ALA A 189 -9.19 -3.13 -10.40
N ALA A 190 -10.35 -2.81 -11.01
CA ALA A 190 -10.55 -1.57 -11.76
C ALA A 190 -10.79 -0.37 -10.84
N ASN A 191 -11.41 -0.59 -9.67
CA ASN A 191 -11.89 0.46 -8.78
C ASN A 191 -10.98 0.67 -7.57
N VAL A 192 -10.30 -0.38 -7.10
CA VAL A 192 -9.36 -0.32 -5.98
C VAL A 192 -7.95 -0.62 -6.48
N GLN A 193 -7.03 0.27 -6.20
CA GLN A 193 -5.61 0.06 -6.50
C GLN A 193 -4.85 -0.43 -5.27
N THR A 194 -3.91 -1.35 -5.52
CA THR A 194 -3.01 -1.87 -4.51
C THR A 194 -1.58 -1.41 -4.79
N ALA A 195 -0.92 -0.88 -3.79
CA ALA A 195 0.50 -0.60 -3.82
C ALA A 195 1.31 -1.80 -3.34
N TYR A 196 2.45 -2.02 -3.97
CA TYR A 196 3.38 -3.11 -3.68
C TYR A 196 4.74 -2.57 -3.27
N ALA A 197 5.31 -3.18 -2.25
CA ALA A 197 6.67 -2.86 -1.82
C ALA A 197 7.73 -3.36 -2.82
N THR A 198 8.95 -2.93 -2.61
CA THR A 198 10.13 -3.38 -3.36
C THR A 198 10.94 -4.39 -2.55
N VAL A 199 11.84 -5.10 -3.22
CA VAL A 199 12.79 -6.02 -2.61
C VAL A 199 14.20 -5.46 -2.74
N THR A 200 14.98 -5.52 -1.65
CA THR A 200 16.43 -5.28 -1.66
C THR A 200 17.17 -6.60 -1.62
N LEU A 201 18.16 -6.76 -2.50
CA LEU A 201 19.07 -7.90 -2.50
C LEU A 201 20.37 -7.50 -1.81
N GLU A 202 20.86 -8.37 -0.93
CA GLU A 202 22.09 -8.20 -0.18
C GLU A 202 22.99 -9.42 -0.42
N SER A 203 24.24 -9.20 -0.82
CA SER A 203 25.24 -10.26 -0.91
C SER A 203 25.87 -10.49 0.45
N ALA A 204 26.12 -11.76 0.80
CA ALA A 204 26.86 -12.14 1.98
C ALA A 204 28.36 -11.77 1.87
#